data_b61181a5d773a99bf1690ce30d96065d
#
_entry.id   b61181a5d773a99bf1690ce30d96065d
#
_cell.length_a   1.000
_cell.length_b   1.000
_cell.length_c   1.000
_cell.angle_alpha   90.00
_cell.angle_beta   90.00
_cell.angle_gamma   90.00
#
_symmetry.space_group_name_H-M   'P 1'
#
loop_
_entity.id
_entity.type
_entity.pdbx_description
1 polymer ?
#
loop_
_entity_poly.entity_id
_entity_poly.type
_entity_poly.pdbx_seq_one_letter_code
_entity_poly.pdbx_strand_id
1 'polypeptide(L)' 'MNFNVGEIVKMKKQHPCGSWNWEILRIGADFRLKCLGCGHQILISRGKFEKNLWKGKVTSDE' A
#
# COMPACT_ATOMS: atom_id res chain seq x y z
N MET A 1 -8.91 2.14 -10.10
CA MET A 1 -8.36 0.87 -9.67
C MET A 1 -9.14 0.29 -8.54
N ASN A 2 -9.31 -1.01 -8.55
CA ASN A 2 -10.09 -1.67 -7.51
C ASN A 2 -9.17 -2.46 -6.60
N PHE A 3 -9.45 -2.36 -5.31
CA PHE A 3 -8.69 -3.07 -4.31
C PHE A 3 -9.64 -3.85 -3.43
N ASN A 4 -9.15 -4.92 -2.82
CA ASN A 4 -9.96 -5.77 -1.95
C ASN A 4 -9.28 -5.91 -0.60
N VAL A 5 -10.10 -6.05 0.44
CA VAL A 5 -9.58 -6.35 1.77
C VAL A 5 -8.85 -7.68 1.71
N GLY A 6 -7.67 -7.72 2.32
CA GLY A 6 -6.81 -8.91 2.29
C GLY A 6 -5.83 -8.93 1.14
N GLU A 7 -5.93 -7.99 0.23
CA GLU A 7 -5.02 -7.94 -0.90
C GLU A 7 -3.66 -7.41 -0.45
N ILE A 8 -2.60 -7.97 -1.03
CA ILE A 8 -1.25 -7.53 -0.71
C ILE A 8 -0.78 -6.58 -1.78
N VAL A 9 -0.27 -5.42 -1.36
CA VAL A 9 0.22 -4.42 -2.29
C VAL A 9 1.64 -4.03 -1.92
N LYS A 10 2.37 -3.52 -2.90
CA LYS A 10 3.73 -3.06 -2.69
C LYS A 10 3.76 -1.55 -2.81
N MET A 11 4.40 -0.90 -1.85
CA MET A 11 4.49 0.55 -1.85
C MET A 11 5.81 1.00 -2.45
N LYS A 12 5.86 2.24 -2.90
CA LYS A 12 7.08 2.78 -3.49
C LYS A 12 8.19 2.96 -2.47
N LYS A 13 7.83 3.24 -1.22
CA LYS A 13 8.82 3.46 -0.19
C LYS A 13 8.93 2.24 0.69
N GLN A 14 10.16 1.90 1.04
CA GLN A 14 10.40 0.83 1.97
C GLN A 14 10.05 1.29 3.38
N HIS A 15 9.36 0.45 4.11
CA HIS A 15 9.07 0.73 5.51
C HIS A 15 10.36 0.63 6.32
N PRO A 16 10.50 1.38 7.42
CA PRO A 16 11.70 1.31 8.24
C PRO A 16 12.07 -0.09 8.70
N CYS A 17 11.11 -1.01 8.79
CA CYS A 17 11.40 -2.39 9.15
C CYS A 17 12.00 -3.20 7.99
N GLY A 18 12.09 -2.62 6.80
CA GLY A 18 12.65 -3.27 5.64
C GLY A 18 11.65 -3.89 4.69
N SER A 19 10.38 -3.88 5.05
CA SER A 19 9.35 -4.50 4.21
C SER A 19 8.80 -3.51 3.20
N TRP A 20 8.44 -4.03 2.04
CA TRP A 20 7.79 -3.24 1.00
C TRP A 20 6.32 -3.58 0.88
N ASN A 21 5.90 -4.71 1.44
CA ASN A 21 4.56 -5.24 1.22
C ASN A 21 3.62 -4.87 2.34
N TRP A 22 2.39 -4.56 1.96
CA TRP A 22 1.36 -4.17 2.90
C TRP A 22 0.08 -4.92 2.58
N GLU A 23 -0.66 -5.28 3.62
CA GLU A 23 -1.95 -5.92 3.45
C GLU A 23 -3.05 -4.90 3.66
N ILE A 24 -4.05 -4.90 2.78
CA ILE A 24 -5.18 -4.00 2.91
C ILE A 24 -6.13 -4.59 3.93
N LEU A 25 -6.32 -3.87 5.04
CA LEU A 25 -7.23 -4.31 6.09
C LEU A 25 -8.61 -3.70 5.96
N ARG A 26 -8.68 -2.50 5.38
CA ARG A 26 -9.96 -1.82 5.26
C ARG A 26 -9.90 -0.87 4.07
N ILE A 27 -11.02 -0.77 3.38
CA ILE A 27 -11.17 0.09 2.23
C ILE A 27 -12.32 1.06 2.49
N GLY A 28 -12.09 2.32 2.17
CA GLY A 28 -13.09 3.35 2.34
C GLY A 28 -12.51 4.64 1.83
N ALA A 29 -12.93 5.76 2.41
CA ALA A 29 -12.31 7.04 2.11
C ALA A 29 -10.84 7.01 2.46
N ASP A 30 -10.51 6.30 3.54
CA ASP A 30 -9.14 6.02 3.93
C ASP A 30 -8.90 4.52 3.88
N PHE A 31 -7.67 4.15 3.60
CA PHE A 31 -7.27 2.74 3.58
C PHE A 31 -6.49 2.43 4.84
N ARG A 32 -6.82 1.32 5.47
CA ARG A 32 -6.03 0.82 6.58
C ARG A 32 -5.12 -0.28 6.05
N LEU A 33 -3.82 -0.12 6.28
CA LEU A 33 -2.81 -1.03 5.77
C LEU A 33 -2.00 -1.59 6.93
N LYS A 34 -1.57 -2.83 6.77
CA LYS A 34 -0.72 -3.49 7.74
C LYS A 34 0.59 -3.88 7.08
N CYS A 35 1.69 -3.46 7.66
CA CYS A 35 3.01 -3.85 7.16
C CYS A 35 3.23 -5.33 7.43
N LEU A 36 3.57 -6.07 6.40
CA LEU A 36 3.77 -7.51 6.55
C LEU A 36 5.10 -7.86 7.22
N GLY A 37 6.01 -6.88 7.30
CA GLY A 37 7.29 -7.13 7.94
C GLY A 37 7.23 -7.03 9.45
N CYS A 38 6.57 -6.00 9.97
CA CYS A 38 6.56 -5.76 11.41
C CYS A 38 5.15 -5.71 12.01
N GLY A 39 4.12 -5.75 11.18
CA GLY A 39 2.76 -5.73 11.68
C GLY A 39 2.22 -4.35 12.00
N HIS A 40 2.98 -3.31 11.70
CA HIS A 40 2.54 -1.95 11.97
C HIS A 40 1.37 -1.57 11.06
N GLN A 41 0.37 -0.94 11.64
CA GLN A 41 -0.81 -0.54 10.89
C GLN A 41 -0.82 0.97 10.71
N ILE A 42 -1.21 1.42 9.53
CA ILE A 42 -1.34 2.84 9.25
C ILE A 42 -2.68 3.10 8.59
N LEU A 43 -3.10 4.35 8.69
CA LEU A 43 -4.30 4.81 8.01
C LEU A 43 -3.83 5.87 7.00
N ILE A 44 -4.19 5.68 5.75
CA ILE A 44 -3.72 6.57 4.69
C ILE A 44 -4.90 6.90 3.79
N SER A 45 -4.97 8.15 3.35
CA SER A 45 -6.06 8.54 2.47
C SER A 45 -5.91 7.84 1.13
N ARG A 46 -7.03 7.64 0.45
CA ARG A 46 -7.03 6.94 -0.82
C ARG A 46 -6.10 7.61 -1.83
N GLY A 47 -6.11 8.92 -1.90
CA GLY A 47 -5.28 9.64 -2.83
C GLY A 47 -3.80 9.40 -2.58
N LYS A 48 -3.40 9.45 -1.31
CA LYS A 48 -2.02 9.18 -0.96
C LYS A 48 -1.65 7.73 -1.19
N PHE A 49 -2.57 6.82 -0.91
CA PHE A 49 -2.33 5.41 -1.14
C PHE A 49 -2.03 5.15 -2.61
N GLU A 50 -2.88 5.66 -3.49
CA GLU A 50 -2.69 5.44 -4.92
C GLU A 50 -1.40 6.08 -5.42
N LYS A 51 -1.06 7.24 -4.87
CA LYS A 51 0.14 7.94 -5.27
C LYS A 51 1.40 7.20 -4.86
N ASN A 52 1.36 6.53 -3.73
CA ASN A 52 2.53 5.83 -3.21
C ASN A 52 2.55 4.35 -3.56
N LEU A 53 1.56 3.88 -4.27
CA LEU A 53 1.49 2.49 -4.65
C LEU A 53 2.47 2.20 -5.77
N TRP A 54 3.29 1.16 -5.60
CA TRP A 54 4.21 0.75 -6.64
C TRP A 54 3.46 -0.09 -7.65
N LYS A 55 3.56 0.29 -8.89
CA LYS A 55 2.76 -0.36 -9.91
C LYS A 55 3.43 -1.53 -10.58
N GLY A 56 4.62 -1.85 -10.17
CA GLY A 56 5.29 -3.03 -10.64
C GLY A 56 5.82 -2.95 -12.03
N LYS A 57 5.14 -2.33 -12.93
CA LYS A 57 5.60 -2.26 -14.23
C LYS A 57 5.47 -0.87 -14.68
N VAL A 58 6.47 -0.36 -15.15
CA VAL A 58 6.50 0.97 -15.47
C VAL A 58 6.50 1.16 -16.88
N THR A 59 5.59 1.78 -17.34
CA THR A 59 5.75 2.10 -18.69
C THR A 59 6.02 3.54 -18.76
N SER A 60 6.28 3.99 -18.80
CA SER A 60 6.44 5.18 -18.68
C SER A 60 6.24 6.17 -18.08
N ASP A 61 6.12 6.06 -17.79
CA ASP A 61 6.08 6.79 -17.33
C ASP A 61 6.39 7.52 -17.15
N GLU A 62 6.57 7.65 -17.19
CA GLU A 62 6.84 8.20 -16.94
C GLU A 62 6.97 8.56 -16.94
#